data_54a6a75c6e7542cdf226cc7787fb8cd1
#
_entry.id   54a6a75c6e7542cdf226cc7787fb8cd1
#
_cell.length_a   1.000
_cell.length_b   1.000
_cell.length_c   1.000
_cell.angle_alpha   90.00
_cell.angle_beta   90.00
_cell.angle_gamma   90.00
#
_symmetry.space_group_name_H-M   'P 1'
#
loop_
_entity.id
_entity.type
_entity.pdbx_description
1 polymer ?
#
loop_
_entity_poly.entity_id
_entity_poly.type
_entity_poly.pdbx_seq_one_letter_code
_entity_poly.pdbx_strand_id
1 'polypeptide(L)'
;MNLKLLFFANLREQFGFSQKEFTLSKEVRTPEEFLLIMSKQFGGEWIKLFEDKMLYKVAINQDLSSWKDPIFEGDELAIFPPITGG
;
A
#
# COMPACT_ATOMS: atom_id res chain seq x y z
N MET A 1 -0.92 1.03 -15.48
CA MET A 1 0.23 1.45 -14.64
C MET A 1 0.71 0.28 -13.81
N ASN A 2 2.00 0.02 -13.81
CA ASN A 2 2.59 -1.03 -12.98
C ASN A 2 3.10 -0.45 -11.68
N LEU A 3 2.79 -1.12 -10.58
CA LEU A 3 3.19 -0.70 -9.24
C LEU A 3 3.74 -1.91 -8.50
N LYS A 4 4.90 -1.74 -7.86
CA LYS A 4 5.48 -2.77 -7.02
C LYS A 4 5.13 -2.47 -5.57
N LEU A 5 4.42 -3.38 -4.92
CA LEU A 5 4.01 -3.23 -3.53
C LEU A 5 4.92 -4.03 -2.62
N LEU A 6 5.40 -3.40 -1.55
CA LEU A 6 6.18 -4.07 -0.52
C LEU A 6 5.44 -4.00 0.80
N PHE A 7 5.34 -5.13 1.48
CA PHE A 7 4.82 -5.20 2.84
C PHE A 7 5.94 -5.56 3.81
N PHE A 8 5.90 -4.95 4.98
CA PHE A 8 6.89 -5.18 6.03
C PHE A 8 6.24 -5.71 7.29
N ALA A 9 7.04 -6.40 8.12
CA ALA A 9 6.64 -6.93 9.42
C ALA A 9 5.38 -7.79 9.33
N ASN A 10 4.41 -7.57 10.21
CA ASN A 10 3.21 -8.40 10.28
C ASN A 10 2.30 -8.31 9.06
N LEU A 11 2.44 -7.26 8.25
CA LEU A 11 1.66 -7.17 7.01
C LEU A 11 2.00 -8.28 6.04
N ARG A 12 3.24 -8.73 6.04
CA ARG A 12 3.66 -9.87 5.19
C ARG A 12 2.86 -11.13 5.55
N GLU A 13 2.66 -11.36 6.83
CA GLU A 13 1.91 -12.53 7.30
C GLU A 13 0.42 -12.38 7.00
N GLN A 14 -0.13 -11.19 7.22
CA GLN A 14 -1.55 -10.95 6.97
C GLN A 14 -1.94 -11.13 5.52
N PHE A 15 -1.09 -10.67 4.60
CA PHE A 15 -1.41 -10.71 3.17
C PHE A 15 -0.77 -11.89 2.43
N GLY A 16 0.16 -12.59 3.06
CA GLY A 16 0.77 -13.78 2.48
C GLY A 16 1.88 -13.53 1.48
N PHE A 17 2.37 -12.28 1.39
CA PHE A 17 3.50 -11.96 0.52
C PHE A 17 4.27 -10.76 1.07
N SER A 18 5.55 -10.68 0.70
CA SER A 18 6.38 -9.54 1.07
C SER A 18 6.47 -8.52 -0.04
N GLN A 19 6.27 -8.95 -1.28
CA GLN A 19 6.38 -8.09 -2.45
C GLN A 19 5.49 -8.65 -3.56
N LYS A 20 4.85 -7.77 -4.30
CA LYS A 20 3.99 -8.17 -5.40
C LYS A 20 3.81 -7.02 -6.38
N GLU A 21 3.79 -7.33 -7.67
CA GLU A 21 3.53 -6.33 -8.69
C GLU A 21 2.05 -6.33 -9.06
N PHE A 22 1.53 -5.12 -9.24
CA PHE A 22 0.14 -4.93 -9.67
C PHE A 22 0.09 -4.12 -10.94
N THR A 23 -0.82 -4.47 -11.81
CA THR A 23 -1.14 -3.67 -12.99
C THR A 23 -2.45 -2.95 -12.69
N LEU A 24 -2.42 -1.64 -12.68
CA LEU A 24 -3.53 -0.81 -12.24
C LEU A 24 -4.03 0.09 -13.37
N SER A 25 -5.29 0.52 -13.22
CA SER A 25 -5.85 1.55 -14.07
C SER A 25 -5.06 2.86 -13.91
N LYS A 26 -4.98 3.65 -14.98
CA LYS A 26 -4.36 4.97 -14.95
C LYS A 26 -5.06 5.94 -14.01
N GLU A 27 -6.27 5.61 -13.58
CA GLU A 27 -7.03 6.44 -12.65
C GLU A 27 -6.52 6.36 -11.22
N VAL A 28 -5.71 5.34 -10.91
CA VAL A 28 -5.11 5.20 -9.58
C VAL A 28 -3.88 6.10 -9.53
N ARG A 29 -3.94 7.13 -8.70
CA ARG A 29 -2.91 8.18 -8.65
C ARG A 29 -2.20 8.32 -7.32
N THR A 30 -2.74 7.73 -6.26
CA THR A 30 -2.18 7.86 -4.91
C THR A 30 -2.21 6.51 -4.20
N PRO A 31 -1.39 6.34 -3.14
CA PRO A 31 -1.47 5.12 -2.32
C PRO A 31 -2.87 4.90 -1.73
N GLU A 32 -3.55 5.97 -1.34
CA GLU A 32 -4.91 5.87 -0.81
C GLU A 32 -5.86 5.29 -1.85
N GLU A 33 -5.79 5.79 -3.09
CA GLU A 33 -6.62 5.27 -4.17
C GLU A 33 -6.31 3.82 -4.49
N PHE A 34 -5.02 3.45 -4.42
CA PHE A 34 -4.62 2.06 -4.60
C PHE A 34 -5.30 1.16 -3.57
N LEU A 35 -5.25 1.51 -2.30
CA LEU A 35 -5.91 0.70 -1.26
C LEU A 35 -7.41 0.66 -1.44
N LEU A 36 -8.02 1.77 -1.86
CA LEU A 36 -9.45 1.79 -2.10
C LEU A 36 -9.84 0.78 -3.19
N ILE A 37 -9.10 0.76 -4.29
CA ILE A 37 -9.34 -0.19 -5.38
C ILE A 37 -9.15 -1.63 -4.90
N MET A 38 -8.09 -1.89 -4.15
CA MET A 38 -7.82 -3.23 -3.62
C MET A 38 -8.95 -3.67 -2.68
N SER A 39 -9.45 -2.76 -1.86
CA SER A 39 -10.54 -3.08 -0.93
C SER A 39 -11.82 -3.46 -1.67
N LYS A 40 -12.09 -2.80 -2.80
CA LYS A 40 -13.26 -3.09 -3.61
C LYS A 40 -13.13 -4.40 -4.38
N GLN A 41 -11.93 -4.72 -4.85
CA GLN A 41 -11.71 -5.93 -5.63
C GLN A 41 -11.62 -7.19 -4.78
N PHE A 42 -10.92 -7.10 -3.65
CA PHE A 42 -10.57 -8.28 -2.88
C PHE A 42 -11.25 -8.35 -1.51
N GLY A 43 -11.71 -7.23 -0.96
CA GLY A 43 -12.33 -7.23 0.36
C GLY A 43 -11.38 -7.66 1.47
N GLY A 44 -11.92 -8.26 2.53
CA GLY A 44 -11.13 -8.86 3.60
C GLY A 44 -10.09 -7.94 4.20
N GLU A 45 -8.84 -8.41 4.25
CA GLU A 45 -7.74 -7.65 4.86
C GLU A 45 -7.48 -6.32 4.16
N TRP A 46 -7.82 -6.21 2.88
CA TRP A 46 -7.64 -4.96 2.15
C TRP A 46 -8.59 -3.86 2.66
N ILE A 47 -9.83 -4.23 3.00
CA ILE A 47 -10.79 -3.28 3.57
C ILE A 47 -10.26 -2.78 4.91
N LYS A 48 -9.78 -3.69 5.73
CA LYS A 48 -9.25 -3.37 7.04
C LYS A 48 -8.05 -2.43 6.95
N LEU A 49 -7.13 -2.73 6.03
CA LEU A 49 -5.96 -1.88 5.83
C LEU A 49 -6.37 -0.49 5.35
N PHE A 50 -7.32 -0.41 4.43
CA PHE A 50 -7.82 0.88 3.95
C PHE A 50 -8.44 1.69 5.09
N GLU A 51 -9.28 1.07 5.91
CA GLU A 51 -9.93 1.75 7.03
C GLU A 51 -8.93 2.24 8.08
N ASP A 52 -7.87 1.46 8.31
CA ASP A 52 -6.88 1.75 9.34
C ASP A 52 -5.62 2.43 8.77
N LYS A 53 -5.66 2.87 7.51
CA LYS A 53 -4.44 3.32 6.83
C LYS A 53 -3.70 4.44 7.54
N MET A 54 -4.39 5.28 8.30
CA MET A 54 -3.74 6.38 9.01
C MET A 54 -2.82 5.90 10.14
N LEU A 55 -2.95 4.64 10.54
CA LEU A 55 -2.06 4.02 11.52
C LEU A 55 -0.76 3.53 10.86
N TYR A 56 -0.71 3.47 9.53
CA TYR A 56 0.41 2.92 8.78
C TYR A 56 1.18 4.03 8.09
N LYS A 57 2.44 3.75 7.79
CA LYS A 57 3.29 4.66 7.04
C LYS A 57 3.52 4.10 5.65
N VAL A 58 3.77 5.00 4.70
CA VAL A 58 4.10 4.61 3.33
C VAL A 58 5.40 5.26 2.90
N ALA A 59 6.10 4.58 1.99
CA ALA A 59 7.26 5.13 1.34
C ALA A 59 7.13 4.87 -0.16
N ILE A 60 7.39 5.88 -0.97
CA ILE A 60 7.38 5.76 -2.42
C ILE A 60 8.83 5.83 -2.88
N ASN A 61 9.28 4.78 -3.55
CA ASN A 61 10.68 4.67 -4.01
C ASN A 61 11.66 4.93 -2.86
N GLN A 62 11.36 4.35 -1.69
CA GLN A 62 12.19 4.41 -0.48
C GLN A 62 12.19 5.77 0.22
N ASP A 63 11.38 6.72 -0.25
CA ASP A 63 11.21 8.02 0.41
C ASP A 63 9.91 8.02 1.22
N LEU A 64 10.01 8.37 2.50
CA LEU A 64 8.83 8.47 3.35
C LEU A 64 7.85 9.46 2.75
N SER A 65 6.60 9.04 2.63
CA SER A 65 5.60 9.76 1.85
C SER A 65 4.25 9.80 2.57
N SER A 66 3.31 10.49 1.95
CA SER A 66 1.93 10.59 2.43
C SER A 66 1.04 9.67 1.60
N TRP A 67 -0.07 9.25 2.19
CA TRP A 67 -1.10 8.49 1.47
C TRP A 67 -1.66 9.24 0.27
N LYS A 68 -1.51 10.55 0.22
CA LYS A 68 -2.01 11.40 -0.85
C LYS A 68 -0.95 11.89 -1.83
N ASP A 69 0.28 11.43 -1.67
CA ASP A 69 1.34 11.75 -2.63
C ASP A 69 1.14 10.96 -3.92
N PRO A 70 1.55 11.52 -5.06
CA PRO A 70 1.34 10.84 -6.33
C PRO A 70 2.23 9.63 -6.52
N ILE A 71 1.69 8.60 -7.18
CA ILE A 71 2.45 7.43 -7.62
C ILE A 71 2.41 7.38 -9.15
N PHE A 72 3.49 6.89 -9.73
CA PHE A 72 3.67 6.85 -11.18
C PHE A 72 4.08 5.46 -11.64
N GLU A 73 4.06 5.26 -12.96
CA GLU A 73 4.45 4.02 -13.60
C GLU A 73 5.80 3.52 -13.07
N GLY A 74 5.81 2.27 -12.63
CA GLY A 74 7.03 1.61 -12.17
C GLY A 74 7.45 1.94 -10.75
N ASP A 75 6.67 2.75 -10.03
CA ASP A 75 7.01 3.11 -8.65
C ASP A 75 6.93 1.90 -7.72
N GLU A 76 7.72 1.99 -6.64
CA GLU A 76 7.69 1.04 -5.55
C GLU A 76 6.95 1.69 -4.37
N LEU A 77 5.89 1.06 -3.91
CA LEU A 77 5.13 1.52 -2.76
C LEU A 77 5.35 0.56 -1.60
N ALA A 78 5.91 1.05 -0.51
CA ALA A 78 6.11 0.25 0.69
C ALA A 78 5.13 0.69 1.77
N ILE A 79 4.53 -0.28 2.46
CA ILE A 79 3.61 -0.01 3.56
C ILE A 79 4.18 -0.63 4.83
N PHE A 80 4.29 0.18 5.86
CA PHE A 80 4.86 -0.21 7.14
C PHE A 80 3.80 -0.19 8.23
N PRO A 81 3.76 -1.19 9.11
CA PRO A 81 2.89 -1.12 10.28
C PRO A 81 3.36 -0.02 11.21
N PRO A 82 2.48 0.45 12.10
CA PRO A 82 2.87 1.47 13.06
C PRO A 82 3.98 0.95 13.97
N ILE A 83 4.95 1.82 14.24
CA ILE A 83 5.96 1.51 15.25
C ILE A 83 5.31 1.76 16.59
N THR A 84 4.91 0.70 17.25
CA THR A 84 4.45 0.83 18.63
C THR A 84 5.70 1.06 19.45
N GLY A 85 5.86 2.27 19.91
CA GLY A 85 6.95 2.63 20.75
C GLY A 85 6.96 1.77 21.99
N GLY A 86 7.84 0.88 21.96
CA GLY A 86 8.27 0.04 23.01
C GLY A 86 7.41 -0.34 24.10
#